data_fa2742a7b8ffd37db45f98dd8bb35909
#
_entry.id   fa2742a7b8ffd37db45f98dd8bb35909
#
_cell.length_a   1.000
_cell.length_b   1.000
_cell.length_c   1.000
_cell.angle_alpha   90.00
_cell.angle_beta   90.00
_cell.angle_gamma   90.00
#
_symmetry.space_group_name_H-M   'P 1'
#
loop_
_entity.id
_entity.type
_entity.pdbx_description
1 polymer ?
#
loop_
_entity_poly.entity_id
_entity_poly.type
_entity_poly.pdbx_seq_one_letter_code
_entity_poly.pdbx_strand_id
1 'polypeptide(L)'
;MRIFLTGATGYIGSAVLDALLRANHQVTALVRTPQAVDALVARGVTAVLGDLKMIKSYRTAAEGFDAYIHAAADASAKREEIDRRAIDTLMTAAAARARTPSPSLIYTSGLWVLGSNAQPMDETAQTNPGQLLGWRPAHEQLVLQAASASLRTAVIRPGIVYGGNRGIVSDLLKNGTKGLIRVIGNGENHWPLIYRRDLADLYVRVATQSQGSGIYHANDECDETVNAIVEGIVNHMTMRPEVRHVPLEEGRKKLGAYADALALDQRVRAPRSRALGWSPTLHTVSSNVPRLLEEFRRGQERAA
;
A
#
# COMPACT_ATOMS: atom_id res chain seq x y z
N MET A 1 -2.28 21.83 -3.75
CA MET A 1 -3.58 21.14 -3.95
C MET A 1 -4.20 20.86 -2.59
N ARG A 2 -5.52 20.79 -2.53
CA ARG A 2 -6.29 20.30 -1.37
C ARG A 2 -6.60 18.82 -1.57
N ILE A 3 -6.15 17.97 -0.67
CA ILE A 3 -6.22 16.50 -0.82
C ILE A 3 -7.00 15.90 0.34
N PHE A 4 -8.00 15.05 0.04
CA PHE A 4 -8.69 14.24 1.02
C PHE A 4 -8.04 12.86 1.10
N LEU A 5 -7.53 12.48 2.28
CA LEU A 5 -6.80 11.24 2.49
C LEU A 5 -7.52 10.35 3.50
N THR A 6 -7.87 9.14 3.11
CA THR A 6 -8.27 8.09 4.05
C THR A 6 -7.06 7.21 4.40
N GLY A 7 -7.01 6.71 5.63
CA GLY A 7 -5.93 5.84 6.07
C GLY A 7 -4.63 6.55 6.48
N ALA A 8 -4.67 7.87 6.72
CA ALA A 8 -3.50 8.69 7.09
C ALA A 8 -2.68 8.18 8.28
N THR A 9 -3.27 7.40 9.18
CA THR A 9 -2.60 6.78 10.35
C THR A 9 -2.15 5.34 10.08
N GLY A 10 -2.46 4.81 8.89
CA GLY A 10 -2.06 3.46 8.46
C GLY A 10 -0.62 3.40 7.98
N TYR A 11 -0.15 2.18 7.68
CA TYR A 11 1.24 1.94 7.27
C TYR A 11 1.62 2.67 5.97
N ILE A 12 0.81 2.53 4.91
CA ILE A 12 1.00 3.22 3.65
C ILE A 12 0.59 4.70 3.78
N GLY A 13 -0.62 4.95 4.29
CA GLY A 13 -1.19 6.28 4.30
C GLY A 13 -0.40 7.30 5.13
N SER A 14 0.31 6.88 6.19
CA SER A 14 1.19 7.80 6.93
C SER A 14 2.39 8.25 6.12
N ALA A 15 2.97 7.38 5.30
CA ALA A 15 4.05 7.75 4.40
C ALA A 15 3.55 8.66 3.26
N VAL A 16 2.36 8.38 2.73
CA VAL A 16 1.68 9.23 1.73
C VAL A 16 1.42 10.61 2.31
N LEU A 17 0.91 10.69 3.55
CA LEU A 17 0.72 11.97 4.25
C LEU A 17 2.04 12.73 4.36
N ASP A 18 3.12 12.08 4.81
CA ASP A 18 4.44 12.70 4.92
C ASP A 18 4.94 13.23 3.58
N ALA A 19 4.75 12.49 2.50
CA ALA A 19 5.15 12.92 1.15
C ALA A 19 4.34 14.11 0.65
N LEU A 20 3.02 14.10 0.87
CA LEU A 20 2.13 15.20 0.50
C LEU A 20 2.47 16.49 1.25
N LEU A 21 2.77 16.41 2.54
CA LEU A 21 3.18 17.57 3.35
C LEU A 21 4.53 18.13 2.89
N ARG A 22 5.52 17.25 2.59
CA ARG A 22 6.81 17.69 2.01
C ARG A 22 6.65 18.37 0.66
N ALA A 23 5.66 17.97 -0.13
CA ALA A 23 5.31 18.60 -1.40
C ALA A 23 4.40 19.84 -1.25
N ASN A 24 4.22 20.36 -0.04
CA ASN A 24 3.42 21.53 0.30
C ASN A 24 1.94 21.44 -0.11
N HIS A 25 1.35 20.23 -0.03
CA HIS A 25 -0.08 20.05 -0.23
C HIS A 25 -0.86 20.23 1.07
N GLN A 26 -2.08 20.76 0.98
CA GLN A 26 -3.03 20.82 2.09
C GLN A 26 -3.78 19.50 2.19
N VAL A 27 -3.63 18.82 3.31
CA VAL A 27 -4.26 17.50 3.51
C VAL A 27 -5.36 17.58 4.55
N THR A 28 -6.51 17.03 4.20
CA THR A 28 -7.59 16.71 5.14
C THR A 28 -7.65 15.20 5.29
N ALA A 29 -7.44 14.70 6.49
CA ALA A 29 -7.35 13.27 6.77
C ALA A 29 -8.55 12.75 7.53
N LEU A 30 -9.15 11.65 7.05
CA LEU A 30 -10.19 10.92 7.80
C LEU A 30 -9.52 10.01 8.84
N VAL A 31 -9.88 10.17 10.11
CA VAL A 31 -9.35 9.38 11.23
C VAL A 31 -10.45 8.95 12.19
N ARG A 32 -10.20 7.85 12.91
CA ARG A 32 -11.23 7.17 13.71
C ARG A 32 -11.24 7.53 15.19
N THR A 33 -10.21 8.18 15.69
CA THR A 33 -10.08 8.45 17.12
C THR A 33 -9.73 9.92 17.39
N PRO A 34 -10.20 10.51 18.50
CA PRO A 34 -9.83 11.88 18.90
C PRO A 34 -8.31 12.06 19.02
N GLN A 35 -7.59 11.08 19.57
CA GLN A 35 -6.14 11.11 19.72
C GLN A 35 -5.42 11.24 18.37
N ALA A 36 -5.96 10.57 17.32
CA ALA A 36 -5.44 10.71 15.96
C ALA A 36 -5.74 12.10 15.36
N VAL A 37 -6.86 12.72 15.74
CA VAL A 37 -7.17 14.11 15.37
C VAL A 37 -6.11 15.03 15.95
N ASP A 38 -5.88 14.98 17.27
CA ASP A 38 -4.92 15.83 17.97
C ASP A 38 -3.49 15.67 17.39
N ALA A 39 -3.08 14.42 17.17
CA ALA A 39 -1.76 14.12 16.59
C ALA A 39 -1.57 14.67 15.17
N LEU A 40 -2.61 14.69 14.34
CA LEU A 40 -2.54 15.23 13.00
C LEU A 40 -2.64 16.76 12.97
N VAL A 41 -3.49 17.35 13.81
CA VAL A 41 -3.60 18.81 13.96
C VAL A 41 -2.27 19.41 14.43
N ALA A 42 -1.56 18.76 15.36
CA ALA A 42 -0.22 19.16 15.80
C ALA A 42 0.83 19.18 14.66
N ARG A 43 0.54 18.47 13.54
CA ARG A 43 1.36 18.43 12.31
C ARG A 43 0.87 19.38 11.22
N GLY A 44 -0.10 20.24 11.50
CA GLY A 44 -0.70 21.14 10.52
C GLY A 44 -1.66 20.48 9.52
N VAL A 45 -2.17 19.29 9.84
CA VAL A 45 -3.11 18.53 9.01
C VAL A 45 -4.54 18.79 9.51
N THR A 46 -5.46 19.11 8.60
CA THR A 46 -6.88 19.13 8.94
C THR A 46 -7.35 17.68 9.14
N ALA A 47 -7.96 17.39 10.28
CA ALA A 47 -8.45 16.04 10.58
C ALA A 47 -9.97 16.02 10.71
N VAL A 48 -10.59 15.00 10.12
CA VAL A 48 -12.03 14.71 10.20
C VAL A 48 -12.20 13.45 11.03
N LEU A 49 -12.88 13.57 12.16
CA LEU A 49 -13.25 12.40 12.98
C LEU A 49 -14.41 11.66 12.31
N GLY A 50 -14.15 10.42 11.88
CA GLY A 50 -15.16 9.60 11.22
C GLY A 50 -14.65 8.20 10.92
N ASP A 51 -15.55 7.31 10.48
CA ASP A 51 -15.25 5.91 10.17
C ASP A 51 -15.80 5.55 8.79
N LEU A 52 -15.04 4.78 8.00
CA LEU A 52 -15.49 4.26 6.69
C LEU A 52 -16.80 3.46 6.79
N LYS A 53 -17.05 2.82 7.94
CA LYS A 53 -18.31 2.12 8.24
C LYS A 53 -19.50 3.05 8.35
N MET A 54 -19.27 4.32 8.68
CA MET A 54 -20.29 5.34 8.97
C MET A 54 -20.20 6.49 7.96
N ILE A 55 -20.66 6.29 6.73
CA ILE A 55 -20.56 7.27 5.64
C ILE A 55 -20.99 8.67 6.05
N LYS A 56 -22.08 8.78 6.85
CA LYS A 56 -22.59 10.07 7.32
C LYS A 56 -21.55 10.87 8.14
N SER A 57 -20.55 10.20 8.73
CA SER A 57 -19.54 10.85 9.56
C SER A 57 -18.49 11.64 8.75
N TYR A 58 -18.37 11.40 7.44
CA TYR A 58 -17.36 12.07 6.63
C TYR A 58 -17.81 12.52 5.24
N ARG A 59 -18.99 12.10 4.77
CA ARG A 59 -19.47 12.41 3.40
C ARG A 59 -19.41 13.90 3.07
N THR A 60 -19.99 14.75 3.90
CA THR A 60 -19.99 16.20 3.68
C THR A 60 -18.59 16.80 3.81
N ALA A 61 -17.79 16.31 4.76
CA ALA A 61 -16.41 16.76 4.93
C ALA A 61 -15.47 16.35 3.77
N ALA A 62 -15.86 15.35 2.97
CA ALA A 62 -15.11 14.93 1.80
C ALA A 62 -15.37 15.78 0.54
N GLU A 63 -16.26 16.78 0.58
CA GLU A 63 -16.58 17.57 -0.59
C GLU A 63 -15.51 18.64 -0.90
N GLY A 64 -15.23 18.86 -2.18
CA GLY A 64 -14.50 20.05 -2.65
C GLY A 64 -12.98 19.94 -2.63
N PHE A 65 -12.39 18.78 -2.80
CA PHE A 65 -10.95 18.56 -2.91
C PHE A 65 -10.49 18.44 -4.37
N ASP A 66 -9.20 18.68 -4.59
CA ASP A 66 -8.56 18.56 -5.91
C ASP A 66 -8.12 17.10 -6.17
N ALA A 67 -7.86 16.34 -5.10
CA ALA A 67 -7.55 14.91 -5.17
C ALA A 67 -8.09 14.16 -3.94
N TYR A 68 -8.43 12.91 -4.17
CA TYR A 68 -8.89 11.95 -3.17
C TYR A 68 -7.97 10.75 -3.20
N ILE A 69 -7.39 10.39 -2.06
CA ILE A 69 -6.53 9.21 -1.94
C ILE A 69 -7.18 8.25 -0.95
N HIS A 70 -7.56 7.08 -1.45
CA HIS A 70 -8.12 6.01 -0.63
C HIS A 70 -7.03 4.98 -0.32
N ALA A 71 -6.37 5.15 0.83
CA ALA A 71 -5.33 4.25 1.34
C ALA A 71 -5.73 3.57 2.66
N ALA A 72 -7.00 3.67 3.05
CA ALA A 72 -7.54 2.95 4.20
C ALA A 72 -7.97 1.54 3.80
N ALA A 73 -7.89 0.61 4.75
CA ALA A 73 -8.45 -0.73 4.64
C ALA A 73 -9.11 -1.14 5.96
N ASP A 74 -10.21 -1.87 5.88
CA ASP A 74 -10.84 -2.52 7.03
C ASP A 74 -10.40 -3.99 7.11
N ALA A 75 -10.19 -4.50 8.31
CA ALA A 75 -9.75 -5.88 8.53
C ALA A 75 -10.91 -6.84 8.87
N SER A 76 -12.15 -6.33 8.97
CA SER A 76 -13.31 -7.16 9.31
C SER A 76 -13.81 -8.01 8.14
N ALA A 77 -14.69 -8.95 8.43
CA ALA A 77 -15.35 -9.77 7.39
C ALA A 77 -16.16 -8.92 6.38
N LYS A 78 -16.55 -7.69 6.75
CA LYS A 78 -17.26 -6.75 5.88
C LYS A 78 -16.35 -5.82 5.07
N ARG A 79 -15.05 -6.09 5.05
CA ARG A 79 -14.03 -5.24 4.40
C ARG A 79 -14.38 -4.87 2.95
N GLU A 80 -14.89 -5.80 2.17
CA GLU A 80 -15.29 -5.58 0.78
C GLU A 80 -16.43 -4.56 0.67
N GLU A 81 -17.50 -4.75 1.43
CA GLU A 81 -18.65 -3.81 1.45
C GLU A 81 -18.22 -2.42 1.91
N ILE A 82 -17.39 -2.34 2.96
CA ILE A 82 -16.92 -1.08 3.52
C ILE A 82 -16.06 -0.34 2.50
N ASP A 83 -15.13 -1.03 1.85
CA ASP A 83 -14.26 -0.48 0.82
C ASP A 83 -15.08 0.02 -0.38
N ARG A 84 -16.03 -0.78 -0.88
CA ARG A 84 -16.94 -0.40 -1.96
C ARG A 84 -17.70 0.87 -1.64
N ARG A 85 -18.32 0.96 -0.46
CA ARG A 85 -19.10 2.13 -0.03
C ARG A 85 -18.22 3.37 0.15
N ALA A 86 -16.98 3.21 0.58
CA ALA A 86 -16.01 4.30 0.67
C ALA A 86 -15.67 4.84 -0.74
N ILE A 87 -15.40 3.96 -1.71
CA ILE A 87 -15.15 4.32 -3.11
C ILE A 87 -16.34 5.10 -3.67
N ASP A 88 -17.56 4.58 -3.55
CA ASP A 88 -18.78 5.23 -4.05
C ASP A 88 -18.96 6.63 -3.44
N THR A 89 -18.68 6.78 -2.13
CA THR A 89 -18.77 8.06 -1.43
C THR A 89 -17.73 9.06 -1.96
N LEU A 90 -16.49 8.63 -2.14
CA LEU A 90 -15.42 9.50 -2.62
C LEU A 90 -15.59 9.87 -4.09
N MET A 91 -16.09 8.97 -4.94
CA MET A 91 -16.47 9.28 -6.33
C MET A 91 -17.56 10.34 -6.38
N THR A 92 -18.61 10.17 -5.57
CA THR A 92 -19.70 11.14 -5.48
C THR A 92 -19.19 12.51 -5.02
N ALA A 93 -18.36 12.56 -4.00
CA ALA A 93 -17.75 13.79 -3.50
C ALA A 93 -16.84 14.48 -4.54
N ALA A 94 -16.09 13.68 -5.31
CA ALA A 94 -15.23 14.18 -6.38
C ALA A 94 -16.05 14.76 -7.55
N ALA A 95 -17.16 14.12 -7.90
CA ALA A 95 -18.04 14.55 -8.99
C ALA A 95 -18.97 15.71 -8.62
N ALA A 96 -19.14 16.03 -7.33
CA ALA A 96 -20.14 17.00 -6.84
C ALA A 96 -19.92 18.44 -7.35
N ARG A 97 -18.75 18.79 -7.85
CA ARG A 97 -18.43 20.11 -8.42
C ARG A 97 -17.56 19.98 -9.66
N ALA A 98 -18.01 20.52 -10.78
CA ALA A 98 -17.15 20.74 -11.94
C ALA A 98 -15.99 21.66 -11.53
N ARG A 99 -14.75 21.23 -11.76
CA ARG A 99 -13.52 21.99 -11.45
C ARG A 99 -12.55 21.92 -12.62
N THR A 100 -11.72 22.93 -12.74
CA THR A 100 -10.63 22.96 -13.70
C THR A 100 -9.33 23.22 -12.94
N PRO A 101 -8.36 22.30 -12.92
CA PRO A 101 -8.42 20.96 -13.50
C PRO A 101 -9.40 20.02 -12.77
N SER A 102 -9.86 18.99 -13.45
CA SER A 102 -10.76 17.97 -12.88
C SER A 102 -10.11 17.28 -11.68
N PRO A 103 -10.85 17.00 -10.60
CA PRO A 103 -10.33 16.28 -9.45
C PRO A 103 -9.88 14.86 -9.82
N SER A 104 -9.06 14.26 -8.98
CA SER A 104 -8.60 12.88 -9.14
C SER A 104 -9.01 12.00 -7.96
N LEU A 105 -9.38 10.75 -8.24
CA LEU A 105 -9.54 9.69 -7.25
C LEU A 105 -8.46 8.63 -7.45
N ILE A 106 -7.67 8.38 -6.42
CA ILE A 106 -6.59 7.40 -6.41
C ILE A 106 -6.96 6.30 -5.42
N TYR A 107 -7.12 5.09 -5.94
CA TYR A 107 -7.45 3.90 -5.18
C TYR A 107 -6.22 3.04 -4.93
N THR A 108 -6.04 2.59 -3.70
CA THR A 108 -4.96 1.66 -3.32
C THR A 108 -5.44 0.22 -3.45
N SER A 109 -4.88 -0.50 -4.39
CA SER A 109 -5.05 -1.95 -4.54
C SER A 109 -3.80 -2.70 -4.06
N GLY A 110 -3.27 -3.66 -4.81
CA GLY A 110 -2.03 -4.37 -4.52
C GLY A 110 -1.66 -5.38 -5.60
N LEU A 111 -0.39 -5.69 -5.77
CA LEU A 111 0.11 -6.59 -6.82
C LEU A 111 -0.35 -8.05 -6.67
N TRP A 112 -0.78 -8.46 -5.48
CA TRP A 112 -1.33 -9.80 -5.29
C TRP A 112 -2.60 -10.10 -6.10
N VAL A 113 -3.25 -9.05 -6.67
CA VAL A 113 -4.38 -9.26 -7.60
C VAL A 113 -3.96 -9.94 -8.91
N LEU A 114 -2.66 -9.94 -9.24
CA LEU A 114 -2.13 -10.56 -10.45
C LEU A 114 -1.99 -12.09 -10.32
N GLY A 115 -1.91 -12.63 -9.09
CA GLY A 115 -1.58 -14.04 -8.88
C GLY A 115 -0.13 -14.37 -9.24
N SER A 116 0.22 -15.66 -9.31
CA SER A 116 1.54 -16.11 -9.76
C SER A 116 1.64 -16.14 -11.29
N ASN A 117 2.83 -15.81 -11.81
CA ASN A 117 3.10 -15.93 -13.23
C ASN A 117 4.61 -16.23 -13.47
N ALA A 118 4.89 -17.10 -14.44
CA ALA A 118 6.25 -17.47 -14.83
C ALA A 118 7.00 -16.34 -15.56
N GLN A 119 6.28 -15.45 -16.22
CA GLN A 119 6.83 -14.31 -16.97
C GLN A 119 6.58 -13.00 -16.21
N PRO A 120 7.45 -11.97 -16.36
CA PRO A 120 7.20 -10.66 -15.78
C PRO A 120 5.85 -10.06 -16.23
N MET A 121 5.10 -9.50 -15.28
CA MET A 121 3.78 -8.89 -15.50
C MET A 121 3.87 -7.37 -15.39
N ASP A 122 3.24 -6.66 -16.31
CA ASP A 122 3.07 -5.21 -16.25
C ASP A 122 1.60 -4.81 -16.01
N GLU A 123 1.29 -3.53 -16.14
CA GLU A 123 -0.06 -3.00 -15.89
C GLU A 123 -1.12 -3.47 -16.89
N THR A 124 -0.72 -4.15 -17.98
CA THR A 124 -1.63 -4.75 -18.97
C THR A 124 -2.01 -6.19 -18.63
N ALA A 125 -1.32 -6.80 -17.66
CA ALA A 125 -1.56 -8.17 -17.25
C ALA A 125 -2.97 -8.35 -16.67
N GLN A 126 -3.60 -9.47 -17.02
CA GLN A 126 -4.89 -9.85 -16.45
C GLN A 126 -4.77 -10.19 -14.97
N THR A 127 -5.80 -9.86 -14.20
CA THR A 127 -5.85 -10.21 -12.78
C THR A 127 -6.24 -11.67 -12.60
N ASN A 128 -5.56 -12.33 -11.65
CA ASN A 128 -5.84 -13.71 -11.23
C ASN A 128 -5.68 -13.80 -9.69
N PRO A 129 -6.49 -13.08 -8.91
CA PRO A 129 -6.33 -12.98 -7.48
C PRO A 129 -6.66 -14.30 -6.79
N GLY A 130 -5.89 -14.63 -5.75
CA GLY A 130 -6.29 -15.65 -4.81
C GLY A 130 -7.50 -15.22 -3.96
N GLN A 131 -7.99 -16.14 -3.14
CA GLN A 131 -9.19 -15.94 -2.30
C GLN A 131 -9.11 -14.69 -1.40
N LEU A 132 -7.91 -14.35 -0.91
CA LEU A 132 -7.71 -13.20 -0.01
C LEU A 132 -8.16 -11.86 -0.62
N LEU A 133 -7.92 -11.67 -1.92
CA LEU A 133 -8.14 -10.41 -2.64
C LEU A 133 -9.07 -10.56 -3.85
N GLY A 134 -9.84 -11.64 -3.94
CA GLY A 134 -10.74 -11.94 -5.07
C GLY A 134 -11.71 -10.81 -5.42
N TRP A 135 -12.08 -9.99 -4.45
CA TRP A 135 -12.99 -8.88 -4.60
C TRP A 135 -12.34 -7.59 -5.17
N ARG A 136 -11.00 -7.42 -5.01
CA ARG A 136 -10.32 -6.17 -5.38
C ARG A 136 -10.39 -5.82 -6.87
N PRO A 137 -10.26 -6.74 -7.83
CA PRO A 137 -10.39 -6.39 -9.26
C PRO A 137 -11.71 -5.73 -9.62
N ALA A 138 -12.82 -6.13 -8.98
CA ALA A 138 -14.11 -5.47 -9.19
C ALA A 138 -14.11 -4.02 -8.72
N HIS A 139 -13.45 -3.71 -7.60
CA HIS A 139 -13.31 -2.35 -7.09
C HIS A 139 -12.36 -1.51 -7.94
N GLU A 140 -11.26 -2.09 -8.46
CA GLU A 140 -10.41 -1.42 -9.43
C GLU A 140 -11.20 -1.01 -10.68
N GLN A 141 -11.97 -1.93 -11.23
CA GLN A 141 -12.84 -1.70 -12.39
C GLN A 141 -13.84 -0.58 -12.13
N LEU A 142 -14.49 -0.60 -10.96
CA LEU A 142 -15.43 0.45 -10.55
C LEU A 142 -14.77 1.83 -10.59
N VAL A 143 -13.56 1.95 -10.02
CA VAL A 143 -12.81 3.22 -10.00
C VAL A 143 -12.43 3.64 -11.42
N LEU A 144 -11.90 2.73 -12.23
CA LEU A 144 -11.43 3.03 -13.58
C LEU A 144 -12.58 3.43 -14.53
N GLN A 145 -13.74 2.79 -14.40
CA GLN A 145 -14.93 3.10 -15.20
C GLN A 145 -15.58 4.44 -14.85
N ALA A 146 -15.31 4.98 -13.67
CA ALA A 146 -15.79 6.30 -13.26
C ALA A 146 -15.01 7.47 -13.90
N ALA A 147 -13.94 7.18 -14.64
CA ALA A 147 -13.17 8.19 -15.36
C ALA A 147 -14.05 8.94 -16.37
N SER A 148 -13.98 10.27 -16.35
CA SER A 148 -14.76 11.15 -17.23
C SER A 148 -14.03 12.47 -17.44
N ALA A 149 -14.60 13.36 -18.24
CA ALA A 149 -14.08 14.71 -18.40
C ALA A 149 -14.02 15.50 -17.08
N SER A 150 -14.84 15.13 -16.08
CA SER A 150 -14.94 15.80 -14.79
C SER A 150 -14.26 15.05 -13.64
N LEU A 151 -13.74 13.84 -13.87
CA LEU A 151 -13.08 13.03 -12.85
C LEU A 151 -11.95 12.18 -13.45
N ARG A 152 -10.74 12.37 -12.98
CA ARG A 152 -9.61 11.48 -13.26
C ARG A 152 -9.57 10.36 -12.23
N THR A 153 -9.27 9.15 -12.66
CA THR A 153 -9.18 8.00 -11.75
C THR A 153 -7.89 7.24 -11.95
N ALA A 154 -7.31 6.78 -10.86
CA ALA A 154 -6.11 5.95 -10.88
C ALA A 154 -6.19 4.83 -9.84
N VAL A 155 -5.59 3.71 -10.16
CA VAL A 155 -5.37 2.57 -9.27
C VAL A 155 -3.87 2.40 -9.09
N ILE A 156 -3.39 2.47 -7.86
CA ILE A 156 -2.01 2.08 -7.53
C ILE A 156 -2.04 0.67 -6.96
N ARG A 157 -1.23 -0.21 -7.54
CA ARG A 157 -1.00 -1.59 -7.08
C ARG A 157 0.39 -1.68 -6.44
N PRO A 158 0.53 -1.44 -5.12
CA PRO A 158 1.79 -1.66 -4.43
C PRO A 158 2.18 -3.12 -4.41
N GLY A 159 3.49 -3.39 -4.50
CA GLY A 159 4.07 -4.65 -4.08
C GLY A 159 4.04 -4.82 -2.56
N ILE A 160 4.81 -5.76 -2.05
CA ILE A 160 5.01 -5.93 -0.62
C ILE A 160 5.78 -4.71 -0.10
N VAL A 161 5.08 -3.86 0.66
CA VAL A 161 5.65 -2.61 1.16
C VAL A 161 6.58 -2.91 2.32
N TYR A 162 7.79 -2.31 2.30
CA TYR A 162 8.78 -2.46 3.36
C TYR A 162 9.34 -1.12 3.85
N GLY A 163 10.01 -1.15 5.01
CA GLY A 163 10.57 0.01 5.71
C GLY A 163 9.77 0.42 6.95
N GLY A 164 10.45 0.95 7.96
CA GLY A 164 9.88 1.24 9.28
C GLY A 164 9.67 -0.04 10.10
N ASN A 165 8.64 -0.05 10.98
CA ASN A 165 8.40 -1.12 11.95
C ASN A 165 7.11 -1.94 11.69
N ARG A 166 6.56 -1.87 10.48
CA ARG A 166 5.34 -2.59 10.07
C ARG A 166 5.56 -3.31 8.73
N GLY A 167 4.68 -4.25 8.43
CA GLY A 167 4.69 -5.02 7.18
C GLY A 167 5.54 -6.29 7.27
N ILE A 168 5.44 -7.11 6.24
CA ILE A 168 5.97 -8.48 6.19
C ILE A 168 7.49 -8.51 6.44
N VAL A 169 8.24 -7.61 5.82
CA VAL A 169 9.71 -7.54 6.01
C VAL A 169 10.05 -7.17 7.46
N SER A 170 9.31 -6.25 8.09
CA SER A 170 9.50 -5.92 9.51
C SER A 170 9.16 -7.10 10.42
N ASP A 171 8.18 -7.92 10.05
CA ASP A 171 7.88 -9.15 10.79
C ASP A 171 9.00 -10.19 10.67
N LEU A 172 9.64 -10.29 9.47
CA LEU A 172 10.82 -11.14 9.30
C LEU A 172 12.01 -10.63 10.16
N LEU A 173 12.29 -9.33 10.17
CA LEU A 173 13.30 -8.71 11.02
C LEU A 173 13.03 -9.00 12.51
N LYS A 174 11.80 -8.77 12.97
CA LYS A 174 11.36 -9.06 14.36
C LYS A 174 11.50 -10.53 14.71
N ASN A 175 11.17 -11.43 13.80
CA ASN A 175 11.31 -12.86 14.00
C ASN A 175 12.78 -13.28 14.03
N GLY A 176 13.62 -12.68 13.20
CA GLY A 176 15.06 -12.87 13.22
C GLY A 176 15.68 -12.47 14.57
N THR A 177 15.29 -11.34 15.15
CA THR A 177 15.77 -10.94 16.50
C THR A 177 15.28 -11.88 17.62
N LYS A 178 14.21 -12.65 17.38
CA LYS A 178 13.68 -13.66 18.31
C LYS A 178 14.26 -15.06 18.10
N GLY A 179 15.16 -15.23 17.13
CA GLY A 179 15.86 -16.47 16.87
C GLY A 179 15.13 -17.46 15.95
N LEU A 180 13.98 -17.11 15.34
CA LEU A 180 13.27 -18.03 14.44
C LEU A 180 12.52 -17.29 13.34
N ILE A 181 12.91 -17.51 12.09
CA ILE A 181 12.22 -17.03 10.90
C ILE A 181 11.45 -18.19 10.26
N ARG A 182 10.17 -17.98 9.95
CA ARG A 182 9.35 -18.94 9.21
C ARG A 182 9.09 -18.43 7.80
N VAL A 183 9.35 -19.29 6.81
CA VAL A 183 9.11 -19.07 5.39
C VAL A 183 7.97 -19.99 4.96
N ILE A 184 6.95 -19.47 4.30
CA ILE A 184 5.86 -20.31 3.75
C ILE A 184 6.31 -20.84 2.39
N GLY A 185 6.22 -22.16 2.20
CA GLY A 185 6.74 -22.85 1.02
C GLY A 185 8.25 -23.06 1.09
N ASN A 186 8.89 -23.18 -0.06
CA ASN A 186 10.34 -23.41 -0.18
C ASN A 186 11.16 -22.10 -0.25
N GLY A 187 10.48 -20.95 -0.35
CA GLY A 187 11.13 -19.63 -0.41
C GLY A 187 11.78 -19.27 -1.75
N GLU A 188 11.59 -20.08 -2.79
CA GLU A 188 12.11 -19.79 -4.14
C GLU A 188 11.22 -18.81 -4.92
N ASN A 189 10.04 -18.51 -4.40
CA ASN A 189 9.13 -17.54 -4.99
C ASN A 189 9.66 -16.11 -4.84
N HIS A 190 9.38 -15.28 -5.85
CA HIS A 190 9.79 -13.88 -5.91
C HIS A 190 8.71 -12.98 -5.34
N TRP A 191 9.13 -11.99 -4.57
CA TRP A 191 8.25 -10.95 -4.06
C TRP A 191 8.49 -9.63 -4.78
N PRO A 192 7.46 -9.01 -5.40
CA PRO A 192 7.55 -7.64 -5.87
C PRO A 192 7.54 -6.71 -4.65
N LEU A 193 8.67 -6.07 -4.40
CA LEU A 193 8.91 -5.26 -3.20
C LEU A 193 8.84 -3.77 -3.53
N ILE A 194 8.45 -2.95 -2.54
CA ILE A 194 8.50 -1.49 -2.66
C ILE A 194 8.82 -0.82 -1.34
N TYR A 195 9.82 0.06 -1.33
CA TYR A 195 10.12 0.86 -0.17
C TYR A 195 9.01 1.89 0.09
N ARG A 196 8.59 1.99 1.34
CA ARG A 196 7.43 2.79 1.76
C ARG A 196 7.48 4.26 1.31
N ARG A 197 8.67 4.88 1.31
CA ARG A 197 8.83 6.27 0.89
C ARG A 197 8.72 6.42 -0.62
N ASP A 198 9.29 5.51 -1.37
CA ASP A 198 9.20 5.52 -2.83
C ASP A 198 7.77 5.31 -3.31
N LEU A 199 7.02 4.41 -2.64
CA LEU A 199 5.60 4.26 -2.87
C LEU A 199 4.85 5.58 -2.63
N ALA A 200 5.13 6.27 -1.53
CA ALA A 200 4.48 7.54 -1.20
C ALA A 200 4.76 8.62 -2.24
N ASP A 201 5.97 8.67 -2.80
CA ASP A 201 6.33 9.59 -3.87
C ASP A 201 5.57 9.31 -5.18
N LEU A 202 5.25 8.04 -5.47
CA LEU A 202 4.37 7.69 -6.60
C LEU A 202 2.95 8.25 -6.39
N TYR A 203 2.39 8.18 -5.18
CA TYR A 203 1.08 8.78 -4.89
C TYR A 203 1.06 10.28 -5.17
N VAL A 204 2.11 11.01 -4.78
CA VAL A 204 2.23 12.45 -5.07
C VAL A 204 2.23 12.70 -6.56
N ARG A 205 3.02 11.94 -7.34
CA ARG A 205 3.11 12.10 -8.81
C ARG A 205 1.78 11.81 -9.48
N VAL A 206 1.12 10.71 -9.14
CA VAL A 206 -0.19 10.35 -9.70
C VAL A 206 -1.26 11.39 -9.35
N ALA A 207 -1.21 11.97 -8.15
CA ALA A 207 -2.15 13.01 -7.74
C ALA A 207 -1.95 14.33 -8.50
N THR A 208 -0.70 14.70 -8.79
CA THR A 208 -0.35 16.03 -9.30
C THR A 208 -0.21 16.12 -10.81
N GLN A 209 0.10 15.01 -11.48
CA GLN A 209 0.28 15.01 -12.95
C GLN A 209 -1.05 14.82 -13.67
N SER A 210 -1.28 15.62 -14.72
CA SER A 210 -2.52 15.56 -15.53
C SER A 210 -2.71 14.20 -16.24
N GLN A 211 -1.61 13.51 -16.52
CA GLN A 211 -1.60 12.17 -17.15
C GLN A 211 -1.78 11.02 -16.14
N GLY A 212 -1.93 11.33 -14.85
CA GLY A 212 -2.03 10.36 -13.76
C GLY A 212 -3.37 9.62 -13.71
N SER A 213 -3.78 8.98 -14.81
CA SER A 213 -4.99 8.12 -14.88
C SER A 213 -4.66 6.69 -15.26
N GLY A 214 -5.44 5.73 -14.78
CA GLY A 214 -5.29 4.30 -15.08
C GLY A 214 -4.58 3.51 -13.97
N ILE A 215 -4.01 2.36 -14.31
CA ILE A 215 -3.34 1.45 -13.36
C ILE A 215 -1.85 1.78 -13.31
N TYR A 216 -1.28 1.76 -12.11
CA TYR A 216 0.15 1.95 -11.83
C TYR A 216 0.65 0.86 -10.90
N HIS A 217 1.64 0.11 -11.34
CA HIS A 217 2.37 -0.80 -10.47
C HIS A 217 3.42 -0.02 -9.66
N ALA A 218 3.64 -0.42 -8.41
CA ALA A 218 4.65 0.16 -7.55
C ALA A 218 5.52 -0.94 -6.96
N ASN A 219 6.65 -1.20 -7.58
CA ASN A 219 7.68 -2.14 -7.12
C ASN A 219 9.07 -1.70 -7.59
N ASP A 220 10.12 -2.26 -6.99
CA ASP A 220 11.52 -1.95 -7.28
C ASP A 220 12.09 -2.72 -8.49
N GLU A 221 11.33 -3.70 -9.02
CA GLU A 221 11.69 -4.56 -10.17
C GLU A 221 12.93 -5.45 -9.96
N CYS A 222 13.34 -5.70 -8.70
CA CYS A 222 14.55 -6.43 -8.38
C CYS A 222 14.41 -7.96 -8.36
N ASP A 223 13.18 -8.47 -8.42
CA ASP A 223 12.89 -9.91 -8.47
C ASP A 223 13.63 -10.72 -7.39
N GLU A 224 13.61 -10.24 -6.12
CA GLU A 224 14.22 -10.99 -5.01
C GLU A 224 13.39 -12.20 -4.62
N THR A 225 14.05 -13.34 -4.38
CA THR A 225 13.40 -14.50 -3.77
C THR A 225 13.23 -14.29 -2.26
N VAL A 226 12.25 -14.97 -1.67
CA VAL A 226 12.06 -14.93 -0.22
C VAL A 226 13.31 -15.45 0.51
N ASN A 227 13.97 -16.49 -0.04
CA ASN A 227 15.21 -17.01 0.53
C ASN A 227 16.34 -15.97 0.51
N ALA A 228 16.51 -15.20 -0.57
CA ALA A 228 17.52 -14.14 -0.64
C ALA A 228 17.27 -13.04 0.40
N ILE A 229 16.01 -12.65 0.59
CA ILE A 229 15.61 -11.69 1.62
C ILE A 229 15.94 -12.22 3.02
N VAL A 230 15.56 -13.48 3.31
CA VAL A 230 15.77 -14.11 4.61
C VAL A 230 17.27 -14.29 4.89
N GLU A 231 18.04 -14.72 3.91
CA GLU A 231 19.50 -14.85 4.04
C GLU A 231 20.15 -13.49 4.34
N GLY A 232 19.77 -12.44 3.61
CA GLY A 232 20.21 -11.09 3.91
C GLY A 232 19.91 -10.68 5.36
N ILE A 233 18.71 -10.99 5.87
CA ILE A 233 18.34 -10.73 7.27
C ILE A 233 19.21 -11.54 8.23
N VAL A 234 19.35 -12.86 8.00
CA VAL A 234 20.13 -13.77 8.85
C VAL A 234 21.58 -13.30 9.00
N ASN A 235 22.20 -12.86 7.91
CA ASN A 235 23.58 -12.41 7.88
C ASN A 235 23.83 -11.10 8.69
N HIS A 236 22.79 -10.38 9.05
CA HIS A 236 22.86 -9.15 9.84
C HIS A 236 22.31 -9.30 11.27
N MET A 237 21.95 -10.53 11.70
CA MET A 237 21.51 -10.78 13.09
C MET A 237 22.71 -11.05 14.00
N THR A 238 22.65 -10.53 15.22
CA THR A 238 23.69 -10.76 16.24
C THR A 238 23.84 -12.24 16.59
N MET A 239 22.73 -12.96 16.69
CA MET A 239 22.67 -14.42 16.79
C MET A 239 21.97 -14.96 15.56
N ARG A 240 22.56 -15.98 14.93
CA ARG A 240 21.99 -16.58 13.74
C ARG A 240 20.66 -17.25 14.06
N PRO A 241 19.52 -16.78 13.53
CA PRO A 241 18.22 -17.38 13.76
C PRO A 241 18.09 -18.71 13.01
N GLU A 242 17.27 -19.61 13.55
CA GLU A 242 16.79 -20.77 12.79
C GLU A 242 15.89 -20.28 11.65
N VAL A 243 16.07 -20.80 10.45
CA VAL A 243 15.16 -20.60 9.31
C VAL A 243 14.37 -21.88 9.09
N ARG A 244 13.05 -21.80 9.18
CA ARG A 244 12.17 -22.94 9.00
C ARG A 244 11.24 -22.72 7.82
N HIS A 245 11.36 -23.58 6.82
CA HIS A 245 10.41 -23.66 5.70
C HIS A 245 9.18 -24.44 6.15
N VAL A 246 8.03 -23.82 6.04
CA VAL A 246 6.73 -24.36 6.45
C VAL A 246 5.98 -24.78 5.19
N PRO A 247 5.63 -26.05 5.02
CA PRO A 247 4.82 -26.49 3.87
C PRO A 247 3.54 -25.65 3.73
N LEU A 248 3.17 -25.32 2.49
CA LEU A 248 2.03 -24.43 2.22
C LEU A 248 0.74 -24.91 2.91
N GLU A 249 0.49 -26.22 2.91
CA GLU A 249 -0.68 -26.80 3.58
C GLU A 249 -0.68 -26.58 5.10
N GLU A 250 0.48 -26.63 5.74
CA GLU A 250 0.61 -26.29 7.15
C GLU A 250 0.42 -24.77 7.36
N GLY A 251 0.97 -23.96 6.46
CA GLY A 251 0.77 -22.50 6.44
C GLY A 251 -0.71 -22.13 6.36
N ARG A 252 -1.48 -22.78 5.47
CA ARG A 252 -2.93 -22.57 5.30
C ARG A 252 -3.72 -22.86 6.57
N LYS A 253 -3.36 -23.92 7.32
CA LYS A 253 -4.02 -24.23 8.60
C LYS A 253 -3.89 -23.13 9.63
N LYS A 254 -2.77 -22.35 9.61
CA LYS A 254 -2.48 -21.30 10.58
C LYS A 254 -2.88 -19.90 10.09
N LEU A 255 -2.71 -19.62 8.81
CA LEU A 255 -2.82 -18.30 8.21
C LEU A 255 -3.97 -18.16 7.20
N GLY A 256 -4.67 -19.27 6.89
CA GLY A 256 -5.72 -19.28 5.87
C GLY A 256 -5.18 -18.84 4.51
N ALA A 257 -5.99 -18.13 3.76
CA ALA A 257 -5.65 -17.60 2.43
C ALA A 257 -4.45 -16.61 2.43
N TYR A 258 -4.00 -16.14 3.57
CA TYR A 258 -2.80 -15.32 3.67
C TYR A 258 -1.53 -16.12 3.37
N ALA A 259 -1.52 -17.42 3.70
CA ALA A 259 -0.41 -18.30 3.34
C ALA A 259 -0.25 -18.42 1.81
N ASP A 260 -1.36 -18.50 1.06
CA ASP A 260 -1.33 -18.52 -0.40
C ASP A 260 -0.74 -17.23 -0.97
N ALA A 261 -1.11 -16.09 -0.40
CA ALA A 261 -0.59 -14.80 -0.82
C ALA A 261 0.93 -14.67 -0.58
N LEU A 262 1.45 -15.21 0.53
CA LEU A 262 2.89 -15.23 0.82
C LEU A 262 3.67 -16.17 -0.10
N ALA A 263 3.02 -17.19 -0.64
CA ALA A 263 3.61 -18.18 -1.55
C ALA A 263 3.50 -17.79 -3.03
N LEU A 264 2.87 -16.66 -3.37
CA LEU A 264 2.80 -16.19 -4.75
C LEU A 264 4.21 -15.96 -5.31
N ASP A 265 4.45 -16.42 -6.52
CA ASP A 265 5.65 -16.14 -7.30
C ASP A 265 5.33 -15.03 -8.31
N GLN A 266 5.86 -13.83 -8.08
CA GLN A 266 5.50 -12.65 -8.86
C GLN A 266 6.75 -11.87 -9.27
N ARG A 267 6.99 -11.80 -10.59
CA ARG A 267 7.92 -10.84 -11.18
C ARG A 267 7.12 -9.75 -11.85
N VAL A 268 7.32 -8.50 -11.45
CA VAL A 268 6.46 -7.40 -11.88
C VAL A 268 7.31 -6.27 -12.46
N ARG A 269 6.76 -5.60 -13.47
CA ARG A 269 7.32 -4.39 -14.09
C ARG A 269 6.33 -3.24 -13.95
N ALA A 270 6.86 -2.03 -13.93
CA ALA A 270 6.09 -0.81 -13.67
C ALA A 270 6.31 0.27 -14.75
N PRO A 271 6.20 -0.06 -16.05
CA PRO A 271 6.51 0.89 -17.14
C PRO A 271 5.67 2.16 -17.06
N ARG A 272 4.41 2.11 -16.64
CA ARG A 272 3.57 3.31 -16.52
C ARG A 272 4.02 4.21 -15.37
N SER A 273 4.44 3.65 -14.25
CA SER A 273 5.00 4.43 -13.14
C SER A 273 6.33 5.08 -13.55
N ARG A 274 7.16 4.35 -14.29
CA ARG A 274 8.41 4.89 -14.88
C ARG A 274 8.13 6.04 -15.86
N ALA A 275 7.09 5.92 -16.68
CA ALA A 275 6.71 6.97 -17.64
C ALA A 275 6.27 8.29 -16.95
N LEU A 276 5.83 8.25 -15.69
CA LEU A 276 5.60 9.44 -14.87
C LEU A 276 6.90 10.06 -14.32
N GLY A 277 8.06 9.55 -14.69
CA GLY A 277 9.36 9.97 -14.15
C GLY A 277 9.59 9.46 -12.71
N TRP A 278 8.79 8.51 -12.24
CA TRP A 278 8.99 7.88 -10.94
C TRP A 278 10.04 6.78 -11.03
N SER A 279 10.91 6.71 -10.04
CA SER A 279 11.89 5.63 -9.88
C SER A 279 12.09 5.34 -8.39
N PRO A 280 12.07 4.08 -7.96
CA PRO A 280 12.44 3.73 -6.59
C PRO A 280 13.88 4.14 -6.31
N THR A 281 14.11 4.58 -5.09
CA THR A 281 15.45 4.97 -4.60
C THR A 281 16.11 3.84 -3.84
N LEU A 282 15.33 2.91 -3.30
CA LEU A 282 15.80 1.76 -2.57
C LEU A 282 15.44 0.49 -3.34
N HIS A 283 16.46 -0.27 -3.69
CA HIS A 283 16.37 -1.53 -4.40
C HIS A 283 16.82 -2.66 -3.48
N THR A 284 16.17 -3.81 -3.56
CA THR A 284 16.40 -5.01 -2.77
C THR A 284 16.32 -4.82 -1.25
N VAL A 285 15.72 -5.77 -0.57
CA VAL A 285 15.71 -5.84 0.89
C VAL A 285 17.06 -6.38 1.41
N SER A 286 17.58 -7.44 0.77
CA SER A 286 18.79 -8.12 1.21
C SER A 286 20.00 -7.18 1.33
N SER A 287 20.19 -6.25 0.39
CA SER A 287 21.28 -5.28 0.41
C SER A 287 21.07 -4.11 1.38
N ASN A 288 19.86 -3.94 1.91
CA ASN A 288 19.50 -2.79 2.74
C ASN A 288 19.15 -3.16 4.19
N VAL A 289 19.43 -4.39 4.62
CA VAL A 289 19.08 -4.88 5.96
C VAL A 289 19.61 -3.99 7.09
N PRO A 290 20.85 -3.47 7.08
CA PRO A 290 21.32 -2.58 8.14
C PRO A 290 20.43 -1.35 8.33
N ARG A 291 20.07 -0.69 7.23
CA ARG A 291 19.17 0.47 7.23
C ARG A 291 17.77 0.10 7.74
N LEU A 292 17.25 -1.03 7.28
CA LEU A 292 15.91 -1.49 7.66
C LEU A 292 15.85 -1.88 9.14
N LEU A 293 16.91 -2.45 9.71
CA LEU A 293 17.04 -2.71 11.14
C LEU A 293 17.06 -1.42 11.96
N GLU A 294 17.76 -0.39 11.49
CA GLU A 294 17.76 0.92 12.16
C GLU A 294 16.37 1.56 12.13
N GLU A 295 15.69 1.57 10.97
CA GLU A 295 14.32 2.08 10.84
C GLU A 295 13.34 1.30 11.73
N PHE A 296 13.50 -0.02 11.81
CA PHE A 296 12.69 -0.90 12.65
C PHE A 296 12.87 -0.54 14.15
N ARG A 297 14.10 -0.38 14.64
CA ARG A 297 14.39 0.01 16.03
C ARG A 297 13.80 1.37 16.39
N ARG A 298 14.06 2.39 15.54
CA ARG A 298 13.50 3.74 15.72
C ARG A 298 11.97 3.75 15.74
N GLY A 299 11.36 2.88 14.93
CA GLY A 299 9.90 2.74 14.89
C GLY A 299 9.33 2.08 16.15
N GLN A 300 10.08 1.20 16.80
CA GLN A 300 9.71 0.57 18.08
C GLN A 300 9.78 1.58 19.22
N GLU A 301 10.84 2.36 19.31
CA GLU A 301 11.04 3.40 20.35
C GLU A 301 9.93 4.47 20.33
N ARG A 302 9.41 4.81 19.16
CA ARG A 302 8.30 5.78 19.01
C ARG A 302 6.92 5.20 19.35
N ALA A 303 6.81 3.88 19.43
CA ALA A 303 5.56 3.18 19.70
C ALA A 303 5.45 2.71 21.18
N ALA A 304 6.57 2.72 21.91
CA ALA A 304 6.66 2.47 23.36
C ALA A 304 6.40 3.76 24.14
#